data_5a067bc0033e4096048068cbdefa612e
#
_entry.id   5a067bc0033e4096048068cbdefa612e
#
_cell.length_a   1.000
_cell.length_b   1.000
_cell.length_c   1.000
_cell.angle_alpha   90.00
_cell.angle_beta   90.00
_cell.angle_gamma   90.00
#
_symmetry.space_group_name_H-M   'P 1'
#
loop_
_entity.id
_entity.type
_entity.pdbx_description
1 polymer ?
#
loop_
_entity_poly.entity_id
_entity_poly.type
_entity_poly.pdbx_seq_one_letter_code
_entity_poly.pdbx_strand_id
1 'polypeptide(L)'
;MKETTRWLDEHEQATWQAYLASTRLLEETLDRQLQNEAGMPHTYYGILATLSDAPDQRMRMSDLAKVVRGSPSRMTHAITSLERKGWVRREQCPTDRRGQLAVLEPAGRKVLEEKAPGHVAEVRSRLFDRLTPEQVAQLRVICETILDGLDTSDCPSIAPGARAVH
;
A
#
# COMPACT_ATOMS: atom_id res chain seq x y z
N MET A 1 35.62 -13.57 -17.64
CA MET A 1 35.19 -14.68 -16.75
C MET A 1 33.67 -14.64 -16.71
N LYS A 2 32.97 -15.71 -17.13
CA LYS A 2 31.52 -15.82 -16.94
C LYS A 2 31.33 -16.07 -15.45
N GLU A 3 30.67 -15.14 -14.73
CA GLU A 3 30.20 -15.41 -13.39
C GLU A 3 29.25 -16.61 -13.45
N THR A 4 29.57 -17.65 -12.68
CA THR A 4 28.72 -18.82 -12.54
C THR A 4 27.48 -18.39 -11.75
N THR A 5 26.31 -18.42 -12.36
CA THR A 5 25.04 -18.12 -11.68
C THR A 5 24.89 -19.04 -10.46
N ARG A 6 24.75 -18.46 -9.26
CA ARG A 6 24.37 -19.20 -8.07
C ARG A 6 22.85 -19.40 -8.11
N TRP A 7 22.41 -20.60 -8.41
CA TRP A 7 21.01 -20.99 -8.39
C TRP A 7 20.48 -21.10 -6.96
N LEU A 8 19.16 -20.93 -6.79
CA LEU A 8 18.49 -21.20 -5.52
C LEU A 8 18.63 -22.69 -5.20
N ASP A 9 18.94 -23.00 -3.95
CA ASP A 9 18.82 -24.37 -3.46
C ASP A 9 17.34 -24.76 -3.25
N GLU A 10 17.10 -26.01 -2.87
CA GLU A 10 15.74 -26.56 -2.73
C GLU A 10 14.95 -25.82 -1.64
N HIS A 11 15.59 -25.44 -0.54
CA HIS A 11 14.97 -24.69 0.56
C HIS A 11 14.68 -23.24 0.16
N GLU A 12 15.63 -22.57 -0.48
CA GLU A 12 15.46 -21.23 -1.01
C GLU A 12 14.32 -21.18 -2.06
N GLN A 13 14.23 -22.19 -2.93
CA GLN A 13 13.18 -22.31 -3.91
C GLN A 13 11.80 -22.50 -3.29
N ALA A 14 11.67 -23.36 -2.29
CA ALA A 14 10.40 -23.58 -1.59
C ALA A 14 9.96 -22.32 -0.84
N THR A 15 10.91 -21.61 -0.19
CA THR A 15 10.65 -20.33 0.50
C THR A 15 10.18 -19.26 -0.46
N TRP A 16 10.84 -19.15 -1.61
CA TRP A 16 10.45 -18.20 -2.66
C TRP A 16 9.03 -18.43 -3.17
N GLN A 17 8.68 -19.69 -3.45
CA GLN A 17 7.34 -20.04 -3.91
C GLN A 17 6.27 -19.75 -2.85
N ALA A 18 6.53 -20.07 -1.58
CA ALA A 18 5.63 -19.78 -0.47
C ALA A 18 5.42 -18.28 -0.28
N TYR A 19 6.49 -17.49 -0.36
CA TYR A 19 6.44 -16.04 -0.29
C TYR A 19 5.57 -15.44 -1.39
N LEU A 20 5.83 -15.80 -2.66
CA LEU A 20 5.06 -15.30 -3.79
C LEU A 20 3.57 -15.69 -3.70
N ALA A 21 3.28 -16.94 -3.34
CA ALA A 21 1.90 -17.40 -3.23
C ALA A 21 1.17 -16.67 -2.09
N SER A 22 1.80 -16.52 -0.93
CA SER A 22 1.18 -15.87 0.24
C SER A 22 0.87 -14.40 -0.01
N THR A 23 1.82 -13.64 -0.56
CA THR A 23 1.63 -12.21 -0.87
C THR A 23 0.54 -11.99 -1.90
N ARG A 24 0.55 -12.77 -3.00
CA ARG A 24 -0.45 -12.68 -4.06
C ARG A 24 -1.86 -13.00 -3.55
N LEU A 25 -2.03 -14.13 -2.85
CA LEU A 25 -3.33 -14.55 -2.34
C LEU A 25 -3.87 -13.59 -1.27
N LEU A 26 -2.99 -13.01 -0.44
CA LEU A 26 -3.39 -12.00 0.52
C LEU A 26 -3.92 -10.74 -0.19
N GLU A 27 -3.17 -10.20 -1.16
CA GLU A 27 -3.60 -9.04 -1.95
C GLU A 27 -4.94 -9.28 -2.66
N GLU A 28 -5.11 -10.43 -3.34
CA GLU A 28 -6.36 -10.80 -4.00
C GLU A 28 -7.54 -10.91 -3.02
N THR A 29 -7.28 -11.38 -1.80
CA THR A 29 -8.33 -11.53 -0.77
C THR A 29 -8.76 -10.18 -0.22
N LEU A 30 -7.81 -9.30 0.08
CA LEU A 30 -8.10 -7.94 0.57
C LEU A 30 -8.80 -7.09 -0.51
N ASP A 31 -8.38 -7.21 -1.77
CA ASP A 31 -9.05 -6.53 -2.89
C ASP A 31 -10.50 -6.99 -3.02
N ARG A 32 -10.75 -8.30 -2.96
CA ARG A 32 -12.10 -8.87 -3.03
C ARG A 32 -12.98 -8.41 -1.87
N GLN A 33 -12.44 -8.34 -0.66
CA GLN A 33 -13.17 -7.83 0.51
C GLN A 33 -13.62 -6.38 0.28
N LEU A 34 -12.71 -5.49 -0.11
CA LEU A 34 -13.04 -4.08 -0.35
C LEU A 34 -13.96 -3.87 -1.56
N GLN A 35 -13.84 -4.69 -2.60
CA GLN A 35 -14.79 -4.68 -3.73
C GLN A 35 -16.19 -5.02 -3.27
N ASN A 36 -16.36 -6.05 -2.45
CA ASN A 36 -17.66 -6.52 -1.99
C ASN A 36 -18.31 -5.55 -0.98
N GLU A 37 -17.52 -4.98 -0.07
CA GLU A 37 -18.06 -4.18 1.05
C GLU A 37 -18.11 -2.68 0.75
N ALA A 38 -17.27 -2.21 -0.17
CA ALA A 38 -17.10 -0.79 -0.43
C ALA A 38 -17.19 -0.41 -1.93
N GLY A 39 -17.30 -1.40 -2.83
CA GLY A 39 -17.29 -1.17 -4.27
C GLY A 39 -16.02 -0.45 -4.75
N MET A 40 -14.89 -0.69 -4.08
CA MET A 40 -13.62 -0.06 -4.43
C MET A 40 -12.46 -1.07 -4.45
N PRO A 41 -11.49 -0.91 -5.38
CA PRO A 41 -10.24 -1.65 -5.37
C PRO A 41 -9.40 -1.36 -4.11
N HIS A 42 -8.62 -2.35 -3.65
CA HIS A 42 -7.67 -2.20 -2.55
C HIS A 42 -6.71 -1.01 -2.75
N THR A 43 -6.29 -0.77 -3.99
CA THR A 43 -5.47 0.41 -4.34
C THR A 43 -6.14 1.74 -3.96
N TYR A 44 -7.46 1.86 -4.11
CA TYR A 44 -8.17 3.10 -3.74
C TYR A 44 -8.18 3.30 -2.22
N TYR A 45 -8.43 2.24 -1.48
CA TYR A 45 -8.31 2.26 -0.02
C TYR A 45 -6.90 2.66 0.42
N GLY A 46 -5.86 2.07 -0.17
CA GLY A 46 -4.46 2.42 0.09
C GLY A 46 -4.14 3.90 -0.20
N ILE A 47 -4.68 4.48 -1.27
CA ILE A 47 -4.55 5.91 -1.57
C ILE A 47 -5.21 6.77 -0.48
N LEU A 48 -6.45 6.46 -0.10
CA LEU A 48 -7.17 7.22 0.92
C LEU A 48 -6.46 7.13 2.28
N ALA A 49 -5.99 5.95 2.67
CA ALA A 49 -5.22 5.73 3.90
C ALA A 49 -3.90 6.54 3.89
N THR A 50 -3.13 6.45 2.80
CA THR A 50 -1.88 7.20 2.64
C THR A 50 -2.10 8.71 2.73
N LEU A 51 -3.14 9.24 2.10
CA LEU A 51 -3.47 10.67 2.17
C LEU A 51 -3.97 11.06 3.57
N SER A 52 -4.70 10.18 4.25
CA SER A 52 -5.17 10.43 5.62
C SER A 52 -4.01 10.61 6.60
N ASP A 53 -2.92 9.85 6.42
CA ASP A 53 -1.73 9.91 7.27
C ASP A 53 -0.74 11.03 6.86
N ALA A 54 -0.89 11.59 5.66
CA ALA A 54 -0.02 12.63 5.15
C ALA A 54 -0.25 13.98 5.86
N PRO A 55 0.79 14.83 5.99
CA PRO A 55 0.64 16.19 6.49
C PRO A 55 -0.43 16.95 5.70
N ASP A 56 -1.33 17.65 6.41
CA ASP A 56 -2.48 18.36 5.83
C ASP A 56 -3.34 17.49 4.88
N GLN A 57 -3.27 16.18 4.99
CA GLN A 57 -4.02 15.21 4.16
C GLN A 57 -3.78 15.36 2.66
N ARG A 58 -2.56 15.73 2.29
CA ARG A 58 -2.17 15.94 0.89
C ARG A 58 -0.78 15.40 0.61
N MET A 59 -0.57 14.98 -0.62
CA MET A 59 0.72 14.44 -1.08
C MET A 59 0.93 14.76 -2.57
N ARG A 60 2.19 14.92 -3.00
CA ARG A 60 2.50 15.02 -4.44
C ARG A 60 2.10 13.74 -5.15
N MET A 61 1.55 13.88 -6.34
CA MET A 61 1.15 12.75 -7.18
C MET A 61 2.31 11.77 -7.44
N SER A 62 3.53 12.29 -7.62
CA SER A 62 4.74 11.48 -7.79
C SER A 62 5.06 10.65 -6.55
N ASP A 63 4.95 11.24 -5.37
CA ASP A 63 5.29 10.58 -4.12
C ASP A 63 4.20 9.57 -3.72
N LEU A 64 2.94 9.91 -3.97
CA LEU A 64 1.83 9.00 -3.79
C LEU A 64 1.95 7.74 -4.69
N ALA A 65 2.36 7.93 -5.96
CA ALA A 65 2.60 6.81 -6.87
C ALA A 65 3.71 5.88 -6.36
N LYS A 66 4.77 6.43 -5.77
CA LYS A 66 5.85 5.65 -5.16
C LYS A 66 5.37 4.84 -3.94
N VAL A 67 4.65 5.48 -3.01
CA VAL A 67 4.13 4.83 -1.79
C VAL A 67 3.16 3.69 -2.14
N VAL A 68 2.21 3.94 -3.04
CA VAL A 68 1.19 2.95 -3.43
C VAL A 68 1.74 1.94 -4.47
N ARG A 69 3.01 2.09 -4.88
CA ARG A 69 3.69 1.24 -5.88
C ARG A 69 2.90 1.09 -7.18
N GLY A 70 2.22 2.16 -7.57
CA GLY A 70 1.47 2.23 -8.82
C GLY A 70 2.28 2.84 -9.94
N SER A 71 2.12 2.35 -11.18
CA SER A 71 2.65 3.10 -12.32
C SER A 71 1.99 4.48 -12.41
N PRO A 72 2.67 5.52 -12.94
CA PRO A 72 2.09 6.86 -13.07
C PRO A 72 0.73 6.87 -13.78
N SER A 73 0.56 6.02 -14.80
CA SER A 73 -0.70 5.87 -15.53
C SER A 73 -1.80 5.29 -14.65
N ARG A 74 -1.54 4.20 -13.92
CA ARG A 74 -2.51 3.59 -12.98
C ARG A 74 -2.89 4.56 -11.89
N MET A 75 -1.91 5.31 -11.34
CA MET A 75 -2.17 6.33 -10.33
C MET A 75 -3.07 7.44 -10.86
N THR A 76 -2.80 7.94 -12.07
CA THR A 76 -3.63 8.96 -12.71
C THR A 76 -5.08 8.47 -12.88
N HIS A 77 -5.27 7.22 -13.30
CA HIS A 77 -6.60 6.61 -13.41
C HIS A 77 -7.30 6.46 -12.06
N ALA A 78 -6.59 5.98 -11.05
CA ALA A 78 -7.13 5.83 -9.70
C ALA A 78 -7.58 7.18 -9.12
N ILE A 79 -6.73 8.20 -9.19
CA ILE A 79 -7.08 9.54 -8.71
C ILE A 79 -8.24 10.14 -9.48
N THR A 80 -8.30 9.99 -10.81
CA THR A 80 -9.44 10.47 -11.61
C THR A 80 -10.76 9.79 -11.19
N SER A 81 -10.71 8.52 -10.83
CA SER A 81 -11.89 7.80 -10.31
C SER A 81 -12.29 8.26 -8.91
N LEU A 82 -11.31 8.52 -8.04
CA LEU A 82 -11.55 9.05 -6.70
C LEU A 82 -12.09 10.50 -6.73
N GLU A 83 -11.63 11.32 -7.69
CA GLU A 83 -12.17 12.67 -7.94
C GLU A 83 -13.64 12.62 -8.36
N ARG A 84 -14.00 11.72 -9.29
CA ARG A 84 -15.41 11.54 -9.70
C ARG A 84 -16.33 11.12 -8.55
N LYS A 85 -15.78 10.45 -7.54
CA LYS A 85 -16.50 10.08 -6.32
C LYS A 85 -16.51 11.23 -5.28
N GLY A 86 -15.76 12.31 -5.50
CA GLY A 86 -15.61 13.41 -4.54
C GLY A 86 -14.79 13.03 -3.29
N TRP A 87 -13.95 11.99 -3.36
CA TRP A 87 -13.16 11.52 -2.24
C TRP A 87 -11.76 12.12 -2.18
N VAL A 88 -11.26 12.55 -3.32
CA VAL A 88 -9.97 13.21 -3.49
C VAL A 88 -10.17 14.36 -4.49
N ARG A 89 -9.37 15.40 -4.40
CA ARG A 89 -9.24 16.43 -5.42
C ARG A 89 -7.79 16.66 -5.79
N ARG A 90 -7.54 17.21 -6.97
CA ARG A 90 -6.21 17.67 -7.36
C ARG A 90 -6.07 19.16 -7.09
N GLU A 91 -4.89 19.53 -6.60
CA GLU A 91 -4.47 20.93 -6.49
C GLU A 91 -3.13 21.13 -7.21
N GLN A 92 -2.91 22.33 -7.70
CA GLN A 92 -1.60 22.70 -8.21
C GLN A 92 -0.63 22.88 -7.04
N CYS A 93 0.60 22.33 -7.16
CA CYS A 93 1.60 22.52 -6.12
C CYS A 93 2.02 24.00 -6.03
N PRO A 94 1.94 24.67 -4.86
CA PRO A 94 2.28 26.09 -4.72
C PRO A 94 3.75 26.40 -5.06
N THR A 95 4.64 25.44 -4.84
CA THR A 95 6.09 25.60 -5.03
C THR A 95 6.59 25.09 -6.39
N ASP A 96 5.73 24.43 -7.16
CA ASP A 96 6.10 23.84 -8.44
C ASP A 96 4.90 23.84 -9.38
N ARG A 97 4.90 24.74 -10.36
CA ARG A 97 3.80 24.88 -11.33
C ARG A 97 3.54 23.65 -12.20
N ARG A 98 4.48 22.70 -12.28
CA ARG A 98 4.31 21.43 -13.00
C ARG A 98 3.84 20.30 -12.09
N GLY A 99 3.96 20.47 -10.77
CA GLY A 99 3.58 19.49 -9.77
C GLY A 99 2.09 19.56 -9.44
N GLN A 100 1.47 18.41 -9.21
CA GLN A 100 0.12 18.28 -8.69
C GLN A 100 0.13 17.58 -7.34
N LEU A 101 -0.75 18.03 -6.45
CA LEU A 101 -1.06 17.40 -5.17
C LEU A 101 -2.38 16.64 -5.29
N ALA A 102 -2.46 15.46 -4.69
CA ALA A 102 -3.70 14.80 -4.34
C ALA A 102 -4.06 15.22 -2.91
N VAL A 103 -5.30 15.61 -2.69
CA VAL A 103 -5.82 16.10 -1.40
C VAL A 103 -7.01 15.25 -1.01
N LEU A 104 -7.03 14.71 0.20
CA LEU A 104 -8.15 13.96 0.73
C LEU A 104 -9.32 14.89 1.03
N GLU A 105 -10.49 14.56 0.52
CA GLU A 105 -11.73 15.27 0.82
C GLU A 105 -12.43 14.70 2.06
N PRO A 106 -13.26 15.49 2.77
CA PRO A 106 -14.03 15.01 3.93
C PRO A 106 -14.88 13.76 3.61
N ALA A 107 -15.44 13.67 2.40
CA ALA A 107 -16.18 12.50 1.96
C ALA A 107 -15.28 11.25 1.83
N GLY A 108 -14.05 11.41 1.34
CA GLY A 108 -13.07 10.33 1.25
C GLY A 108 -12.61 9.86 2.63
N ARG A 109 -12.38 10.79 3.56
CA ARG A 109 -12.09 10.47 4.97
C ARG A 109 -13.22 9.67 5.61
N LYS A 110 -14.45 10.11 5.44
CA LYS A 110 -15.63 9.40 5.98
C LYS A 110 -15.69 7.96 5.47
N VAL A 111 -15.53 7.76 4.17
CA VAL A 111 -15.52 6.40 3.58
C VAL A 111 -14.38 5.56 4.14
N LEU A 112 -13.18 6.12 4.29
CA LEU A 112 -12.04 5.41 4.89
C LEU A 112 -12.38 4.96 6.33
N GLU A 113 -12.87 5.87 7.17
CA GLU A 113 -13.24 5.59 8.58
C GLU A 113 -14.34 4.53 8.67
N GLU A 114 -15.34 4.57 7.80
CA GLU A 114 -16.43 3.57 7.77
C GLU A 114 -15.95 2.17 7.33
N LYS A 115 -14.93 2.09 6.46
CA LYS A 115 -14.46 0.80 5.91
C LYS A 115 -13.23 0.24 6.64
N ALA A 116 -12.49 1.07 7.38
CA ALA A 116 -11.30 0.64 8.09
C ALA A 116 -11.54 -0.53 9.07
N PRO A 117 -12.62 -0.59 9.89
CA PRO A 117 -12.83 -1.70 10.80
C PRO A 117 -12.95 -3.05 10.08
N GLY A 118 -13.72 -3.12 8.99
CA GLY A 118 -13.88 -4.34 8.20
C GLY A 118 -12.57 -4.76 7.53
N HIS A 119 -11.85 -3.81 6.95
CA HIS A 119 -10.54 -4.08 6.34
C HIS A 119 -9.51 -4.58 7.36
N VAL A 120 -9.41 -3.92 8.52
CA VAL A 120 -8.51 -4.36 9.60
C VAL A 120 -8.87 -5.76 10.10
N ALA A 121 -10.16 -6.07 10.26
CA ALA A 121 -10.60 -7.40 10.65
C ALA A 121 -10.18 -8.47 9.63
N GLU A 122 -10.30 -8.18 8.32
CA GLU A 122 -9.86 -9.10 7.26
C GLU A 122 -8.32 -9.28 7.29
N VAL A 123 -7.53 -8.21 7.39
CA VAL A 123 -6.07 -8.28 7.53
C VAL A 123 -5.69 -9.13 8.75
N ARG A 124 -6.35 -8.92 9.91
CA ARG A 124 -6.07 -9.74 11.10
C ARG A 124 -6.36 -11.21 10.85
N SER A 125 -7.54 -11.54 10.35
CA SER A 125 -7.97 -12.92 10.16
C SER A 125 -7.12 -13.69 9.14
N ARG A 126 -6.59 -12.99 8.13
CA ARG A 126 -5.77 -13.61 7.06
C ARG A 126 -4.29 -13.66 7.37
N LEU A 127 -3.79 -12.76 8.19
CA LEU A 127 -2.36 -12.66 8.49
C LEU A 127 -2.09 -12.79 10.00
N PHE A 128 -2.45 -11.80 10.80
CA PHE A 128 -1.95 -11.69 12.17
C PHE A 128 -2.50 -12.75 13.13
N ASP A 129 -3.78 -13.11 13.02
CA ASP A 129 -4.39 -14.12 13.91
C ASP A 129 -3.95 -15.56 13.58
N ARG A 130 -3.15 -15.74 12.53
CA ARG A 130 -2.54 -17.02 12.13
C ARG A 130 -1.10 -17.18 12.61
N LEU A 131 -0.52 -16.13 13.13
CA LEU A 131 0.89 -16.06 13.53
C LEU A 131 1.00 -15.91 15.05
N THR A 132 2.03 -16.51 15.63
CA THR A 132 2.38 -16.19 17.01
C THR A 132 3.02 -14.80 17.12
N PRO A 133 3.05 -14.17 18.31
CA PRO A 133 3.72 -12.89 18.49
C PRO A 133 5.20 -12.90 18.02
N GLU A 134 5.91 -14.00 18.21
CA GLU A 134 7.29 -14.19 17.78
C GLU A 134 7.39 -14.21 16.25
N GLN A 135 6.46 -14.92 15.58
CA GLN A 135 6.40 -14.96 14.11
C GLN A 135 6.06 -13.60 13.52
N VAL A 136 5.20 -12.81 14.15
CA VAL A 136 4.92 -11.43 13.73
C VAL A 136 6.18 -10.57 13.82
N ALA A 137 6.95 -10.67 14.91
CA ALA A 137 8.21 -9.96 15.07
C ALA A 137 9.24 -10.39 14.02
N GLN A 138 9.36 -11.70 13.76
CA GLN A 138 10.26 -12.25 12.73
C GLN A 138 9.86 -11.77 11.33
N LEU A 139 8.57 -11.81 11.00
CA LEU A 139 8.07 -11.35 9.70
C LEU A 139 8.40 -9.87 9.46
N ARG A 140 8.26 -9.02 10.49
CA ARG A 140 8.66 -7.61 10.39
C ARG A 140 10.13 -7.48 10.05
N VAL A 141 11.02 -8.15 10.80
CA VAL A 141 12.48 -8.09 10.58
C VAL A 141 12.84 -8.58 9.17
N ILE A 142 12.22 -9.69 8.72
CA ILE A 142 12.45 -10.24 7.38
C ILE A 142 12.03 -9.23 6.31
N CYS A 143 10.85 -8.64 6.43
CA CYS A 143 10.36 -7.64 5.48
C CYS A 143 11.25 -6.38 5.45
N GLU A 144 11.67 -5.87 6.62
CA GLU A 144 12.60 -4.74 6.73
C GLU A 144 13.94 -5.05 6.04
N THR A 145 14.51 -6.23 6.29
CA THR A 145 15.78 -6.67 5.65
C THR A 145 15.65 -6.76 4.13
N ILE A 146 14.51 -7.27 3.63
CA ILE A 146 14.27 -7.34 2.18
C ILE A 146 14.16 -5.93 1.59
N LEU A 147 13.44 -5.04 2.27
CA LEU A 147 13.26 -3.64 1.83
C LEU A 147 14.58 -2.88 1.80
N ASP A 148 15.45 -3.07 2.77
CA ASP A 148 16.79 -2.44 2.81
C ASP A 148 17.69 -2.89 1.64
N GLY A 149 17.50 -4.14 1.17
CA GLY A 149 18.23 -4.68 0.01
C GLY A 149 17.66 -4.29 -1.35
N LEU A 150 16.44 -3.73 -1.38
CA LEU A 150 15.81 -3.25 -2.60
C LEU A 150 16.15 -1.76 -2.78
N ASP A 151 16.43 -1.37 -4.03
CA ASP A 151 16.64 0.05 -4.32
C ASP A 151 15.35 0.84 -4.07
N THR A 152 15.30 1.48 -2.89
CA THR A 152 14.17 2.32 -2.45
C THR A 152 14.42 3.80 -2.75
N SER A 153 15.48 4.15 -3.50
CA SER A 153 15.84 5.53 -3.82
C SER A 153 14.68 6.32 -4.46
N ASP A 154 13.76 5.62 -5.09
CA ASP A 154 12.50 6.14 -5.63
C ASP A 154 11.28 5.98 -4.70
N CYS A 155 11.43 5.39 -3.51
CA CYS A 155 10.33 5.21 -2.57
C CYS A 155 10.52 6.13 -1.35
N PRO A 156 9.63 7.11 -1.10
CA PRO A 156 9.64 7.80 0.18
C PRO A 156 9.43 6.77 1.29
N SER A 157 10.21 6.87 2.35
CA SER A 157 10.14 5.98 3.50
C SER A 157 8.68 5.68 3.86
N ILE A 158 8.32 4.41 3.87
CA ILE A 158 7.11 3.97 4.55
C ILE A 158 7.41 4.25 6.02
N ALA A 159 6.96 5.40 6.53
CA ALA A 159 7.14 5.71 7.93
C ALA A 159 6.58 4.54 8.75
N PRO A 160 7.36 3.96 9.68
CA PRO A 160 6.82 2.97 10.60
C PRO A 160 5.80 3.68 11.48
N GLY A 161 4.52 3.47 11.21
CA GLY A 161 3.45 4.06 12.01
C GLY A 161 2.31 4.69 11.23
N ALA A 162 1.79 4.05 10.20
CA ALA A 162 0.39 4.24 9.84
C ALA A 162 -0.43 3.85 11.08
N ARG A 163 -0.72 4.83 11.93
CA ARG A 163 -1.59 4.63 13.10
C ARG A 163 -2.93 4.18 12.56
N ALA A 164 -3.31 2.95 12.93
CA ALA A 164 -4.69 2.53 12.78
C ALA A 164 -5.57 3.69 13.27
N VAL A 165 -6.49 4.12 12.43
CA VAL A 165 -7.49 5.12 12.78
C VAL A 165 -8.17 4.62 14.05
N HIS A 166 -7.92 5.32 15.17
CA HIS A 166 -8.64 5.11 16.43
C HIS A 166 -10.00 5.76 16.36
#